data_350d486ea2d101ae27e1b9ff00c94f18
#
_entry.id   350d486ea2d101ae27e1b9ff00c94f18
#
_cell.length_a   1.000
_cell.length_b   1.000
_cell.length_c   1.000
_cell.angle_alpha   90.00
_cell.angle_beta   90.00
_cell.angle_gamma   90.00
#
_symmetry.space_group_name_H-M   'P 1'
#
loop_
_entity.id
_entity.type
_entity.pdbx_description
1 polymer ?
#
loop_
_entity_poly.entity_id
_entity_poly.type
_entity_poly.pdbx_seq_one_letter_code
_entity_poly.pdbx_strand_id
1 'polypeptide(L)'
;MPCPTGSFKIISRGKGQSCMASCAYYSGEKKYSEYECCWKYPHSSSSRVKRVEVMLPPNAPKAYADPQTLWNAVDAAETSVNAQTARSMLFALPRELTDEQNLALVRDFCQKEFVDKGMVCNFFYHDKGDGNPHVHIMLTLRAMDENGKWRPKSKNVYALDESGNRIRAPNGSWKRVKVDTVDWNERKYGEIWRQDWAAAQNAALEAAGRAERVDMRSLERQGVEDRLPQKHLGPTASALERKGVSSERGDENRKIISMNKMLASLQKTVRGIGAWLDELRKAVSRQQIIESPDDYPLSDVITAYLDMRKNGRETWNRYAQEKGAVHDLKDGFKAVSCLSNHELYTVGQLGRYIAETK
;
A
#
# COMPACT_ATOMS: atom_id res chain seq x y z
N MET A 1 -13.39 4.08 1.56
CA MET A 1 -12.46 3.25 0.75
C MET A 1 -11.43 2.67 1.70
N PRO A 2 -11.31 1.34 1.80
CA PRO A 2 -10.35 0.70 2.68
C PRO A 2 -8.92 1.18 2.38
N CYS A 3 -8.10 1.33 3.42
CA CYS A 3 -6.72 1.83 3.26
C CYS A 3 -5.74 0.67 3.08
N PRO A 4 -5.02 0.55 1.96
CA PRO A 4 -4.06 -0.53 1.72
C PRO A 4 -2.76 -0.31 2.51
N THR A 5 -2.83 -0.30 3.84
CA THR A 5 -1.66 -0.09 4.69
C THR A 5 -1.23 -1.37 5.36
N GLY A 6 0.03 -1.75 5.17
CA GLY A 6 0.67 -2.86 5.88
C GLY A 6 2.14 -2.55 6.13
N SER A 7 2.58 -2.58 7.38
CA SER A 7 3.99 -2.40 7.75
C SER A 7 4.50 -3.57 8.57
N PHE A 8 5.77 -3.91 8.35
CA PHE A 8 6.45 -5.02 9.02
C PHE A 8 7.72 -4.50 9.68
N LYS A 9 7.92 -4.86 10.94
CA LYS A 9 9.10 -4.48 11.74
C LYS A 9 9.58 -5.66 12.54
N ILE A 10 10.89 -5.75 12.75
CA ILE A 10 11.48 -6.67 13.73
C ILE A 10 11.80 -5.86 14.98
N ILE A 11 11.30 -6.32 16.12
CA ILE A 11 11.63 -5.80 17.44
C ILE A 11 12.94 -6.43 17.86
N SER A 12 13.96 -5.62 18.12
CA SER A 12 15.32 -6.09 18.41
C SER A 12 15.93 -5.31 19.56
N ARG A 13 16.53 -6.04 20.52
CA ARG A 13 17.28 -5.45 21.64
C ARG A 13 18.46 -4.60 21.15
N GLY A 14 19.16 -5.05 20.10
CA GLY A 14 20.27 -4.28 19.51
C GLY A 14 19.87 -2.92 18.94
N LYS A 15 18.57 -2.66 18.79
CA LYS A 15 18.00 -1.36 18.42
C LYS A 15 17.39 -0.63 19.62
N GLY A 16 17.64 -1.07 20.84
CA GLY A 16 17.02 -0.51 22.05
C GLY A 16 15.50 -0.75 22.14
N GLN A 17 14.98 -1.77 21.46
CA GLN A 17 13.55 -2.09 21.45
C GLN A 17 13.26 -3.29 22.36
N SER A 18 12.10 -3.27 23.02
CA SER A 18 11.61 -4.32 23.89
C SER A 18 10.27 -4.85 23.39
N CYS A 19 10.11 -6.18 23.33
CA CYS A 19 8.82 -6.78 23.02
C CYS A 19 7.79 -6.52 24.12
N MET A 20 8.23 -6.49 25.39
CA MET A 20 7.35 -6.15 26.50
C MET A 20 6.86 -4.70 26.44
N ALA A 21 7.73 -3.74 26.11
CA ALA A 21 7.34 -2.35 25.90
C ALA A 21 6.36 -2.20 24.73
N SER A 22 6.58 -2.97 23.66
CA SER A 22 5.66 -2.99 22.50
C SER A 22 4.30 -3.58 22.88
N CYS A 23 4.28 -4.66 23.64
CA CYS A 23 3.07 -5.28 24.18
C CYS A 23 2.28 -4.29 25.06
N ALA A 24 2.96 -3.62 26.01
CA ALA A 24 2.35 -2.58 26.86
C ALA A 24 1.75 -1.44 26.04
N TYR A 25 2.47 -0.97 25.02
CA TYR A 25 2.01 0.10 24.13
C TYR A 25 0.77 -0.30 23.32
N TYR A 26 0.74 -1.53 22.78
CA TYR A 26 -0.37 -2.01 21.95
C TYR A 26 -1.56 -2.42 22.80
N SER A 27 -1.38 -3.03 23.97
CA SER A 27 -2.49 -3.40 24.86
C SER A 27 -3.08 -2.21 25.61
N GLY A 28 -2.36 -1.09 25.71
CA GLY A 28 -2.77 0.03 26.55
C GLY A 28 -2.67 -0.25 28.05
N GLU A 29 -1.96 -1.30 28.45
CA GLU A 29 -1.80 -1.76 29.83
C GLU A 29 -0.33 -1.78 30.23
N LYS A 30 -0.05 -1.53 31.51
CA LYS A 30 1.31 -1.74 32.04
C LYS A 30 1.67 -3.21 32.02
N LYS A 31 2.91 -3.55 31.66
CA LYS A 31 3.44 -4.91 31.64
C LYS A 31 4.80 -4.97 32.34
N TYR A 32 5.04 -5.99 33.14
CA TYR A 32 6.32 -6.16 33.82
C TYR A 32 7.29 -6.96 32.94
N SER A 33 8.45 -6.40 32.69
CA SER A 33 9.55 -7.09 31.99
C SER A 33 10.47 -7.75 33.00
N GLU A 34 10.51 -9.07 33.01
CA GLU A 34 11.45 -9.84 33.86
C GLU A 34 12.89 -9.65 33.40
N TYR A 35 13.11 -9.57 32.06
CA TYR A 35 14.43 -9.34 31.47
C TYR A 35 15.05 -7.99 31.89
N GLU A 36 14.22 -6.92 31.88
CA GLU A 36 14.68 -5.58 32.23
C GLU A 36 14.41 -5.19 33.66
N CYS A 37 13.81 -6.10 34.47
CA CYS A 37 13.42 -5.90 35.84
C CYS A 37 12.64 -4.61 36.12
N CYS A 38 11.75 -4.21 35.18
CA CYS A 38 10.99 -2.97 35.30
C CYS A 38 9.61 -3.05 34.64
N TRP A 39 8.73 -2.15 35.09
CA TRP A 39 7.42 -1.97 34.46
C TRP A 39 7.53 -1.17 33.16
N LYS A 40 6.89 -1.65 32.10
CA LYS A 40 6.66 -0.93 30.84
C LYS A 40 5.26 -0.33 30.86
N TYR A 41 5.19 0.95 30.55
CA TYR A 41 3.94 1.71 30.60
C TYR A 41 3.46 2.02 29.18
N PRO A 42 2.13 2.04 28.96
CA PRO A 42 1.58 2.52 27.69
C PRO A 42 1.78 4.05 27.60
N HIS A 43 2.25 4.52 26.46
CA HIS A 43 2.36 5.97 26.19
C HIS A 43 1.06 6.62 25.71
N SER A 44 -0.05 5.87 25.66
CA SER A 44 -1.32 6.32 25.11
C SER A 44 -2.49 5.69 25.85
N SER A 45 -3.65 6.36 25.75
CA SER A 45 -4.90 5.90 26.37
C SER A 45 -5.30 4.51 25.92
N SER A 46 -5.74 3.67 26.84
CA SER A 46 -6.33 2.35 26.59
C SER A 46 -7.69 2.43 25.85
N SER A 47 -8.33 3.61 25.81
CA SER A 47 -9.65 3.81 25.19
C SER A 47 -9.72 3.46 23.69
N ARG A 48 -8.57 3.36 23.02
CA ARG A 48 -8.48 2.94 21.62
C ARG A 48 -8.49 1.44 21.40
N VAL A 49 -8.23 0.65 22.47
CA VAL A 49 -8.05 -0.80 22.37
C VAL A 49 -9.41 -1.47 22.47
N LYS A 50 -9.85 -2.09 21.40
CA LYS A 50 -11.12 -2.84 21.34
C LYS A 50 -10.95 -4.29 21.76
N ARG A 51 -9.83 -4.91 21.38
CA ARG A 51 -9.56 -6.33 21.68
C ARG A 51 -8.05 -6.59 21.76
N VAL A 52 -7.66 -7.41 22.74
CA VAL A 52 -6.34 -8.04 22.83
C VAL A 52 -6.57 -9.55 22.86
N GLU A 53 -5.86 -10.29 22.05
CA GLU A 53 -6.00 -11.75 21.99
C GLU A 53 -4.67 -12.41 21.64
N VAL A 54 -4.40 -13.56 22.28
CA VAL A 54 -3.27 -14.43 21.92
C VAL A 54 -3.84 -15.70 21.31
N MET A 55 -3.41 -16.01 20.11
CA MET A 55 -3.73 -17.24 19.40
C MET A 55 -2.53 -18.19 19.44
N LEU A 56 -2.77 -19.40 19.87
CA LEU A 56 -1.74 -20.39 20.18
C LEU A 56 -1.80 -21.55 19.16
N PRO A 57 -0.64 -21.99 18.62
CA PRO A 57 -0.58 -23.28 17.94
C PRO A 57 -0.83 -24.43 18.94
N PRO A 58 -1.28 -25.61 18.47
CA PRO A 58 -1.73 -26.71 19.34
C PRO A 58 -0.69 -27.18 20.38
N ASN A 59 0.59 -27.05 20.03
CA ASN A 59 1.71 -27.46 20.88
C ASN A 59 2.19 -26.38 21.86
N ALA A 60 1.59 -25.18 21.84
CA ALA A 60 2.00 -24.11 22.75
C ALA A 60 1.44 -24.30 24.16
N PRO A 61 2.22 -23.95 25.21
CA PRO A 61 1.71 -23.94 26.58
C PRO A 61 0.50 -23.01 26.72
N LYS A 62 -0.58 -23.48 27.34
CA LYS A 62 -1.81 -22.69 27.56
C LYS A 62 -1.56 -21.38 28.33
N ALA A 63 -0.54 -21.36 29.20
CA ALA A 63 -0.13 -20.16 29.94
C ALA A 63 0.25 -18.98 29.02
N TYR A 64 0.67 -19.24 27.79
CA TYR A 64 1.00 -18.20 26.81
C TYR A 64 -0.23 -17.48 26.24
N ALA A 65 -1.43 -17.88 26.61
CA ALA A 65 -2.64 -17.10 26.36
C ALA A 65 -2.63 -15.72 27.08
N ASP A 66 -1.84 -15.60 28.18
CA ASP A 66 -1.55 -14.31 28.80
C ASP A 66 -0.38 -13.60 28.09
N PRO A 67 -0.58 -12.39 27.53
CA PRO A 67 0.47 -11.67 26.81
C PRO A 67 1.73 -11.39 27.65
N GLN A 68 1.60 -11.13 28.95
CA GLN A 68 2.75 -10.86 29.80
C GLN A 68 3.61 -12.12 29.99
N THR A 69 2.98 -13.26 30.25
CA THR A 69 3.64 -14.56 30.36
C THR A 69 4.33 -14.95 29.04
N LEU A 70 3.62 -14.77 27.91
CA LEU A 70 4.18 -15.07 26.59
C LEU A 70 5.46 -14.27 26.31
N TRP A 71 5.39 -12.93 26.43
CA TRP A 71 6.52 -12.09 26.00
C TRP A 71 7.70 -12.13 26.98
N ASN A 72 7.49 -12.42 28.27
CA ASN A 72 8.57 -12.75 29.20
C ASN A 72 9.23 -14.09 28.84
N ALA A 73 8.45 -15.12 28.49
CA ALA A 73 9.02 -16.40 28.05
C ALA A 73 9.82 -16.27 26.73
N VAL A 74 9.37 -15.42 25.80
CA VAL A 74 10.13 -15.10 24.57
C VAL A 74 11.43 -14.37 24.92
N ASP A 75 11.38 -13.36 25.79
CA ASP A 75 12.59 -12.64 26.22
C ASP A 75 13.61 -13.55 26.94
N ALA A 76 13.13 -14.47 27.75
CA ALA A 76 13.96 -15.45 28.42
C ALA A 76 14.63 -16.44 27.44
N ALA A 77 13.93 -16.84 26.38
CA ALA A 77 14.47 -17.71 25.33
C ALA A 77 15.53 -17.05 24.44
N GLU A 78 15.60 -15.72 24.45
CA GLU A 78 16.53 -14.94 23.63
C GLU A 78 17.75 -14.50 24.48
N THR A 79 18.84 -15.25 24.42
CA THR A 79 20.02 -15.01 25.25
C THR A 79 20.98 -13.93 24.75
N SER A 80 20.91 -13.56 23.45
CA SER A 80 21.81 -12.56 22.87
C SER A 80 21.37 -11.13 23.24
N VAL A 81 22.33 -10.27 23.54
CA VAL A 81 22.12 -8.84 23.80
C VAL A 81 21.54 -8.10 22.56
N ASN A 82 21.76 -8.61 21.36
CA ASN A 82 21.23 -8.07 20.11
C ASN A 82 20.04 -8.88 19.57
N ALA A 83 19.40 -9.69 20.40
CA ALA A 83 18.36 -10.60 19.97
C ALA A 83 17.20 -9.87 19.30
N GLN A 84 16.70 -10.48 18.24
CA GLN A 84 15.39 -10.17 17.68
C GLN A 84 14.34 -10.95 18.49
N THR A 85 13.42 -10.24 19.14
CA THR A 85 12.46 -10.85 20.08
C THR A 85 11.09 -11.10 19.46
N ALA A 86 10.64 -10.22 18.58
CA ALA A 86 9.34 -10.37 17.94
C ALA A 86 9.32 -9.75 16.54
N ARG A 87 8.35 -10.18 15.72
CA ARG A 87 7.92 -9.43 14.55
C ARG A 87 6.66 -8.64 14.90
N SER A 88 6.65 -7.37 14.57
CA SER A 88 5.47 -6.53 14.68
C SER A 88 4.95 -6.17 13.31
N MET A 89 3.64 -6.28 13.14
CA MET A 89 2.91 -5.88 11.93
C MET A 89 1.84 -4.89 12.30
N LEU A 90 1.50 -4.04 11.34
CA LEU A 90 0.38 -3.12 11.43
C LEU A 90 -0.41 -3.22 10.12
N PHE A 91 -1.70 -3.53 10.22
CA PHE A 91 -2.62 -3.55 9.10
C PHE A 91 -3.80 -2.63 9.36
N ALA A 92 -4.20 -1.86 8.34
CA ALA A 92 -5.47 -1.15 8.35
C ALA A 92 -6.61 -2.15 8.18
N LEU A 93 -7.74 -1.87 8.82
CA LEU A 93 -8.97 -2.63 8.73
C LEU A 93 -10.01 -1.87 7.92
N PRO A 94 -10.90 -2.55 7.19
CA PRO A 94 -12.00 -1.90 6.49
C PRO A 94 -12.97 -1.25 7.50
N ARG A 95 -13.17 0.05 7.37
CA ARG A 95 -14.18 0.79 8.15
C ARG A 95 -15.61 0.51 7.69
N GLU A 96 -15.74 -0.15 6.55
CA GLU A 96 -16.98 -0.58 5.94
C GLU A 96 -17.55 -1.85 6.60
N LEU A 97 -16.72 -2.53 7.43
CA LEU A 97 -17.11 -3.70 8.23
C LEU A 97 -17.41 -3.29 9.68
N THR A 98 -18.23 -4.09 10.35
CA THR A 98 -18.47 -3.93 11.81
C THR A 98 -17.25 -4.39 12.61
N ASP A 99 -17.22 -4.06 13.92
CA ASP A 99 -16.15 -4.51 14.82
C ASP A 99 -16.06 -6.05 14.86
N GLU A 100 -17.22 -6.75 14.87
CA GLU A 100 -17.30 -8.21 14.87
C GLU A 100 -16.77 -8.81 13.57
N GLN A 101 -17.15 -8.23 12.43
CA GLN A 101 -16.65 -8.66 11.11
C GLN A 101 -15.13 -8.44 10.98
N ASN A 102 -14.64 -7.30 11.44
CA ASN A 102 -13.21 -7.02 11.48
C ASN A 102 -12.46 -7.97 12.42
N LEU A 103 -13.05 -8.31 13.57
CA LEU A 103 -12.44 -9.26 14.51
C LEU A 103 -12.39 -10.67 13.92
N ALA A 104 -13.45 -11.13 13.24
CA ALA A 104 -13.47 -12.40 12.53
C ALA A 104 -12.39 -12.43 11.44
N LEU A 105 -12.33 -11.40 10.58
CA LEU A 105 -11.30 -11.25 9.55
C LEU A 105 -9.87 -11.38 10.14
N VAL A 106 -9.58 -10.70 11.26
CA VAL A 106 -8.26 -10.76 11.89
C VAL A 106 -7.96 -12.16 12.41
N ARG A 107 -8.92 -12.81 13.07
CA ARG A 107 -8.74 -14.17 13.60
C ARG A 107 -8.47 -15.17 12.50
N ASP A 108 -9.27 -15.17 11.45
CA ASP A 108 -9.15 -16.11 10.32
C ASP A 108 -7.80 -15.92 9.61
N PHE A 109 -7.40 -14.67 9.37
CA PHE A 109 -6.10 -14.36 8.78
C PHE A 109 -4.95 -14.80 9.68
N CYS A 110 -4.99 -14.46 10.98
CA CYS A 110 -3.93 -14.83 11.93
C CYS A 110 -3.84 -16.34 12.10
N GLN A 111 -4.96 -17.05 12.12
CA GLN A 111 -4.98 -18.51 12.22
C GLN A 111 -4.27 -19.13 11.03
N LYS A 112 -4.70 -18.80 9.83
CA LYS A 112 -4.18 -19.37 8.58
C LYS A 112 -2.71 -19.01 8.31
N GLU A 113 -2.38 -17.72 8.48
CA GLU A 113 -1.07 -17.23 8.04
C GLU A 113 0.04 -17.38 9.09
N PHE A 114 -0.32 -17.51 10.37
CA PHE A 114 0.66 -17.53 11.44
C PHE A 114 0.53 -18.75 12.37
N VAL A 115 -0.65 -18.98 12.92
CA VAL A 115 -0.84 -20.01 13.96
C VAL A 115 -0.71 -21.41 13.37
N ASP A 116 -1.32 -21.68 12.23
CA ASP A 116 -1.22 -22.97 11.52
C ASP A 116 0.21 -23.28 11.03
N LYS A 117 1.04 -22.23 10.90
CA LYS A 117 2.46 -22.33 10.56
C LYS A 117 3.35 -22.46 11.81
N GLY A 118 2.76 -22.51 13.03
CA GLY A 118 3.43 -22.73 14.30
C GLY A 118 3.93 -21.48 15.02
N MET A 119 3.53 -20.27 14.57
CA MET A 119 3.82 -19.03 15.31
C MET A 119 2.79 -18.81 16.41
N VAL A 120 3.20 -18.25 17.56
CA VAL A 120 2.24 -17.64 18.47
C VAL A 120 1.94 -16.23 17.96
N CYS A 121 0.66 -15.92 17.86
CA CYS A 121 0.16 -14.65 17.36
C CYS A 121 -0.56 -13.89 18.48
N ASN A 122 -0.06 -12.70 18.82
CA ASN A 122 -0.75 -11.79 19.73
C ASN A 122 -1.19 -10.56 18.94
N PHE A 123 -2.50 -10.36 18.77
CA PHE A 123 -3.02 -9.20 18.07
C PHE A 123 -3.74 -8.22 18.99
N PHE A 124 -3.78 -6.96 18.56
CA PHE A 124 -4.34 -5.83 19.28
C PHE A 124 -5.19 -5.01 18.29
N TYR A 125 -6.50 -5.11 18.40
CA TYR A 125 -7.42 -4.35 17.57
C TYR A 125 -7.64 -2.97 18.16
N HIS A 126 -7.35 -1.95 17.39
CA HIS A 126 -7.48 -0.55 17.77
C HIS A 126 -8.51 0.16 16.88
N ASP A 127 -9.40 0.89 17.53
CA ASP A 127 -10.30 1.85 16.88
C ASP A 127 -10.64 2.97 17.87
N LYS A 128 -10.45 4.21 17.44
CA LYS A 128 -10.83 5.41 18.21
C LYS A 128 -12.14 6.01 17.75
N GLY A 129 -12.79 5.43 16.74
CA GLY A 129 -13.93 6.05 16.07
C GLY A 129 -13.55 7.20 15.12
N ASP A 130 -12.26 7.34 14.81
CA ASP A 130 -11.73 8.39 13.92
C ASP A 130 -11.69 7.94 12.44
N GLY A 131 -12.30 6.78 12.13
CA GLY A 131 -12.35 6.20 10.78
C GLY A 131 -11.05 5.53 10.35
N ASN A 132 -10.17 5.19 11.28
CA ASN A 132 -8.92 4.48 11.05
C ASN A 132 -8.80 3.23 11.93
N PRO A 133 -9.73 2.25 11.82
CA PRO A 133 -9.58 0.97 12.50
C PRO A 133 -8.35 0.24 11.99
N HIS A 134 -7.57 -0.34 12.90
CA HIS A 134 -6.34 -1.05 12.56
C HIS A 134 -5.99 -2.11 13.58
N VAL A 135 -5.17 -3.08 13.17
CA VAL A 135 -4.68 -4.14 14.02
C VAL A 135 -3.15 -4.13 14.08
N HIS A 136 -2.62 -4.15 15.30
CA HIS A 136 -1.23 -4.51 15.53
C HIS A 136 -1.15 -6.00 15.80
N ILE A 137 -0.16 -6.66 15.20
CA ILE A 137 0.08 -8.09 15.37
C ILE A 137 1.54 -8.27 15.81
N MET A 138 1.75 -8.99 16.89
CA MET A 138 3.06 -9.42 17.33
C MET A 138 3.18 -10.93 17.17
N LEU A 139 4.25 -11.38 16.52
CA LEU A 139 4.52 -12.80 16.23
C LEU A 139 5.84 -13.24 16.86
N THR A 140 5.87 -14.47 17.32
CA THR A 140 7.10 -15.10 17.78
C THR A 140 8.02 -15.45 16.60
N LEU A 141 9.33 -15.48 16.84
CA LEU A 141 10.35 -15.77 15.82
C LEU A 141 10.98 -17.17 16.00
N ARG A 142 10.52 -17.93 16.98
CA ARG A 142 10.90 -19.32 17.24
C ARG A 142 9.68 -20.21 17.14
N ALA A 143 9.86 -21.34 16.47
CA ALA A 143 8.90 -22.42 16.57
C ALA A 143 9.04 -23.12 17.94
N MET A 144 8.02 -23.84 18.35
CA MET A 144 8.04 -24.74 19.48
C MET A 144 8.13 -26.21 19.03
N ASP A 145 8.69 -27.06 19.87
CA ASP A 145 8.64 -28.50 19.67
C ASP A 145 7.28 -29.07 20.16
N GLU A 146 7.10 -30.38 20.06
CA GLU A 146 5.87 -31.07 20.48
C GLU A 146 5.57 -30.95 21.98
N ASN A 147 6.59 -30.62 22.78
CA ASN A 147 6.48 -30.42 24.23
C ASN A 147 6.33 -28.93 24.61
N GLY A 148 6.13 -28.03 23.65
CA GLY A 148 5.99 -26.61 23.88
C GLY A 148 7.27 -25.85 24.22
N LYS A 149 8.46 -26.44 23.99
CA LYS A 149 9.75 -25.78 24.21
C LYS A 149 10.19 -25.03 22.96
N TRP A 150 10.78 -23.85 23.18
CA TRP A 150 11.33 -23.04 22.09
C TRP A 150 12.49 -23.74 21.36
N ARG A 151 12.36 -23.92 20.07
CA ARG A 151 13.41 -24.44 19.20
C ARG A 151 14.44 -23.34 18.88
N PRO A 152 15.71 -23.68 18.62
CA PRO A 152 16.70 -22.70 18.16
C PRO A 152 16.28 -22.12 16.80
N LYS A 153 16.52 -20.81 16.56
CA LYS A 153 16.24 -20.14 15.28
C LYS A 153 17.03 -20.70 14.12
N SER A 154 18.21 -21.25 14.41
CA SER A 154 19.10 -21.82 13.40
C SER A 154 19.88 -22.98 13.99
N LYS A 155 20.35 -23.88 13.13
CA LYS A 155 21.21 -25.00 13.45
C LYS A 155 22.43 -25.02 12.52
N ASN A 156 23.55 -25.52 13.03
CA ASN A 156 24.71 -25.76 12.20
C ASN A 156 24.61 -27.17 11.60
N VAL A 157 24.64 -27.25 10.26
CA VAL A 157 24.69 -28.50 9.51
C VAL A 157 26.00 -28.61 8.76
N TYR A 158 26.44 -29.82 8.45
CA TYR A 158 27.62 -29.99 7.60
C TYR A 158 27.31 -29.50 6.18
N ALA A 159 28.25 -28.75 5.60
CA ALA A 159 28.20 -28.41 4.19
C ALA A 159 28.44 -29.68 3.36
N LEU A 160 27.58 -29.91 2.37
CA LEU A 160 27.69 -31.04 1.45
C LEU A 160 28.07 -30.54 0.05
N ASP A 161 28.83 -31.34 -0.68
CA ASP A 161 29.08 -31.18 -2.12
C ASP A 161 27.89 -31.67 -2.95
N GLU A 162 27.98 -31.52 -4.28
CA GLU A 162 26.95 -31.99 -5.24
C GLU A 162 26.64 -33.48 -5.15
N SER A 163 27.60 -34.28 -4.66
CA SER A 163 27.49 -35.73 -4.46
C SER A 163 26.98 -36.12 -3.07
N GLY A 164 26.68 -35.13 -2.20
CA GLY A 164 26.17 -35.36 -0.84
C GLY A 164 27.26 -35.66 0.20
N ASN A 165 28.55 -35.51 -0.12
CA ASN A 165 29.64 -35.70 0.81
C ASN A 165 29.94 -34.43 1.60
N ARG A 166 30.46 -34.60 2.84
CA ARG A 166 30.84 -33.48 3.69
C ARG A 166 32.06 -32.75 3.11
N ILE A 167 31.99 -31.43 3.06
CA ILE A 167 33.10 -30.59 2.61
C ILE A 167 34.05 -30.31 3.80
N ARG A 168 35.37 -30.36 3.56
CA ARG A 168 36.36 -29.92 4.53
C ARG A 168 36.65 -28.42 4.41
N ALA A 169 36.86 -27.76 5.54
CA ALA A 169 37.38 -26.41 5.59
C ALA A 169 38.92 -26.39 5.40
N PRO A 170 39.54 -25.25 5.05
CA PRO A 170 40.97 -25.16 4.84
C PRO A 170 41.86 -25.65 6.04
N ASN A 171 41.31 -25.56 7.24
CA ASN A 171 41.97 -26.03 8.49
C ASN A 171 41.78 -27.54 8.74
N GLY A 172 41.27 -28.32 7.80
CA GLY A 172 41.02 -29.75 7.87
C GLY A 172 39.78 -30.17 8.66
N SER A 173 39.07 -29.26 9.32
CA SER A 173 37.82 -29.55 10.01
C SER A 173 36.65 -29.71 9.02
N TRP A 174 35.54 -30.30 9.44
CA TRP A 174 34.35 -30.36 8.61
C TRP A 174 33.68 -28.98 8.53
N LYS A 175 33.49 -28.46 7.31
CA LYS A 175 32.80 -27.21 7.07
C LYS A 175 31.36 -27.31 7.55
N ARG A 176 30.94 -26.35 8.38
CA ARG A 176 29.53 -26.22 8.81
C ARG A 176 28.94 -24.94 8.26
N VAL A 177 27.66 -25.01 7.90
CA VAL A 177 26.86 -23.85 7.48
C VAL A 177 25.69 -23.69 8.44
N LYS A 178 25.37 -22.45 8.73
CA LYS A 178 24.23 -22.09 9.56
C LYS A 178 22.99 -22.11 8.70
N VAL A 179 21.99 -22.90 9.09
CA VAL A 179 20.68 -22.99 8.41
C VAL A 179 19.59 -22.60 9.37
N ASP A 180 18.68 -21.74 8.94
CA ASP A 180 17.53 -21.37 9.74
C ASP A 180 16.59 -22.57 9.92
N THR A 181 15.99 -22.70 11.10
CA THR A 181 15.08 -23.81 11.42
C THR A 181 13.68 -23.58 10.89
N VAL A 182 13.34 -22.34 10.57
CA VAL A 182 12.09 -21.91 9.97
C VAL A 182 12.39 -20.83 8.92
N ASP A 183 11.58 -20.73 7.89
CA ASP A 183 11.74 -19.79 6.78
C ASP A 183 11.05 -18.44 7.01
N TRP A 184 10.43 -18.23 8.16
CA TRP A 184 9.56 -17.08 8.47
C TRP A 184 10.22 -15.70 8.28
N ASN A 185 11.56 -15.64 8.24
CA ASN A 185 12.35 -14.42 8.06
C ASN A 185 12.69 -14.11 6.60
N GLU A 186 12.30 -14.95 5.66
CA GLU A 186 12.55 -14.70 4.25
C GLU A 186 11.76 -13.48 3.74
N ARG A 187 12.40 -12.71 2.86
CA ARG A 187 11.83 -11.47 2.32
C ARG A 187 10.51 -11.70 1.56
N LYS A 188 10.33 -12.88 0.97
CA LYS A 188 9.11 -13.25 0.25
C LYS A 188 7.84 -13.08 1.07
N TYR A 189 7.91 -13.35 2.39
CA TYR A 189 6.74 -13.25 3.27
C TYR A 189 6.17 -11.84 3.41
N GLY A 190 7.00 -10.82 3.26
CA GLY A 190 6.51 -9.45 3.27
C GLY A 190 5.52 -9.14 2.14
N GLU A 191 5.73 -9.74 0.96
CA GLU A 191 4.83 -9.60 -0.18
C GLU A 191 3.63 -10.57 -0.05
N ILE A 192 3.88 -11.84 0.30
CA ILE A 192 2.85 -12.87 0.50
C ILE A 192 1.80 -12.37 1.49
N TRP A 193 2.20 -11.96 2.69
CA TRP A 193 1.26 -11.49 3.72
C TRP A 193 0.49 -10.23 3.33
N ARG A 194 1.06 -9.35 2.49
CA ARG A 194 0.29 -8.22 1.94
C ARG A 194 -0.79 -8.68 0.97
N GLN A 195 -0.45 -9.59 0.08
CA GLN A 195 -1.40 -10.14 -0.91
C GLN A 195 -2.51 -10.93 -0.21
N ASP A 196 -2.15 -11.79 0.73
CA ASP A 196 -3.11 -12.60 1.49
C ASP A 196 -4.01 -11.73 2.38
N TRP A 197 -3.46 -10.65 2.97
CA TRP A 197 -4.25 -9.68 3.71
C TRP A 197 -5.25 -8.92 2.82
N ALA A 198 -4.83 -8.51 1.63
CA ALA A 198 -5.75 -7.91 0.66
C ALA A 198 -6.84 -8.88 0.22
N ALA A 199 -6.49 -10.14 -0.04
CA ALA A 199 -7.44 -11.18 -0.41
C ALA A 199 -8.45 -11.46 0.73
N ALA A 200 -7.98 -11.56 1.98
CA ALA A 200 -8.82 -11.76 3.15
C ALA A 200 -9.80 -10.59 3.37
N GLN A 201 -9.30 -9.33 3.25
CA GLN A 201 -10.17 -8.15 3.33
C GLN A 201 -11.24 -8.16 2.23
N ASN A 202 -10.86 -8.49 1.00
CA ASN A 202 -11.80 -8.51 -0.13
C ASN A 202 -12.87 -9.59 0.04
N ALA A 203 -12.51 -10.77 0.55
CA ALA A 203 -13.48 -11.83 0.86
C ALA A 203 -14.46 -11.40 1.96
N ALA A 204 -13.96 -10.74 3.02
CA ALA A 204 -14.81 -10.23 4.11
C ALA A 204 -15.75 -9.11 3.65
N LEU A 205 -15.26 -8.19 2.79
CA LEU A 205 -16.08 -7.12 2.20
C LEU A 205 -17.17 -7.70 1.29
N GLU A 206 -16.82 -8.71 0.49
CA GLU A 206 -17.78 -9.40 -0.38
C GLU A 206 -18.86 -10.12 0.42
N ALA A 207 -18.48 -10.87 1.46
CA ALA A 207 -19.41 -11.55 2.37
C ALA A 207 -20.34 -10.55 3.08
N ALA A 208 -19.88 -9.32 3.32
CA ALA A 208 -20.68 -8.24 3.90
C ALA A 208 -21.50 -7.45 2.84
N GLY A 209 -21.50 -7.86 1.57
CA GLY A 209 -22.21 -7.18 0.48
C GLY A 209 -21.64 -5.81 0.12
N ARG A 210 -20.36 -5.56 0.41
CA ARG A 210 -19.69 -4.30 0.11
C ARG A 210 -19.02 -4.34 -1.27
N ALA A 211 -19.12 -3.23 -2.00
CA ALA A 211 -18.52 -3.09 -3.32
C ALA A 211 -17.04 -2.70 -3.30
N GLU A 212 -16.59 -2.15 -2.17
CA GLU A 212 -15.20 -1.71 -1.99
C GLU A 212 -14.23 -2.89 -2.09
N ARG A 213 -13.06 -2.63 -2.68
CA ARG A 213 -11.98 -3.62 -2.79
C ARG A 213 -10.64 -2.99 -2.44
N VAL A 214 -9.71 -3.81 -1.93
CA VAL A 214 -8.35 -3.44 -1.55
C VAL A 214 -7.36 -4.10 -2.50
N ASP A 215 -6.41 -3.32 -2.99
CA ASP A 215 -5.22 -3.82 -3.68
C ASP A 215 -3.98 -3.22 -3.02
N MET A 216 -3.11 -4.06 -2.46
CA MET A 216 -1.90 -3.64 -1.75
C MET A 216 -0.65 -3.61 -2.65
N ARG A 217 -0.79 -3.85 -3.95
CA ARG A 217 0.29 -3.69 -4.92
C ARG A 217 0.59 -2.19 -5.14
N SER A 218 1.79 -1.87 -5.63
CA SER A 218 2.08 -0.50 -6.09
C SER A 218 1.17 -0.09 -7.25
N LEU A 219 0.90 1.20 -7.43
CA LEU A 219 0.07 1.69 -8.54
C LEU A 219 0.60 1.23 -9.90
N GLU A 220 1.93 1.21 -10.08
CA GLU A 220 2.59 0.68 -11.26
C GLU A 220 2.22 -0.81 -11.52
N ARG A 221 2.28 -1.66 -10.49
CA ARG A 221 1.90 -3.08 -10.59
C ARG A 221 0.40 -3.31 -10.75
N GLN A 222 -0.42 -2.31 -10.39
CA GLN A 222 -1.85 -2.29 -10.64
C GLN A 222 -2.18 -1.83 -12.07
N GLY A 223 -1.20 -1.34 -12.85
CA GLY A 223 -1.42 -0.72 -14.15
C GLY A 223 -2.10 0.65 -14.06
N VAL A 224 -1.98 1.31 -12.91
CA VAL A 224 -2.57 2.64 -12.68
C VAL A 224 -1.55 3.69 -13.09
N GLU A 225 -1.75 4.30 -14.25
CA GLU A 225 -0.87 5.33 -14.83
C GLU A 225 -1.45 6.74 -14.67
N ASP A 226 -2.68 6.84 -14.20
CA ASP A 226 -3.44 8.09 -14.15
C ASP A 226 -3.15 8.96 -12.92
N ARG A 227 -2.34 8.48 -11.99
CA ARG A 227 -2.00 9.21 -10.77
C ARG A 227 -0.65 8.77 -10.17
N LEU A 228 -0.01 9.71 -9.46
CA LEU A 228 1.21 9.47 -8.72
C LEU A 228 0.90 8.99 -7.29
N PRO A 229 1.68 8.05 -6.73
CA PRO A 229 1.52 7.59 -5.36
C PRO A 229 1.96 8.66 -4.36
N GLN A 230 1.19 8.84 -3.28
CA GLN A 230 1.60 9.67 -2.15
C GLN A 230 2.66 8.96 -1.31
N LYS A 231 3.55 9.75 -0.69
CA LYS A 231 4.56 9.25 0.24
C LYS A 231 3.96 9.08 1.64
N HIS A 232 4.27 7.98 2.31
CA HIS A 232 3.89 7.79 3.71
C HIS A 232 4.59 8.84 4.60
N LEU A 233 3.81 9.64 5.32
CA LEU A 233 4.34 10.72 6.16
C LEU A 233 5.25 10.22 7.28
N GLY A 234 4.89 9.11 7.90
CA GLY A 234 5.54 8.63 9.12
C GLY A 234 5.06 9.38 10.38
N PRO A 235 5.43 8.88 11.59
CA PRO A 235 4.88 9.42 12.85
C PRO A 235 5.19 10.89 13.08
N THR A 236 6.44 11.29 12.83
CA THR A 236 6.93 12.66 13.10
C THR A 236 6.25 13.67 12.19
N ALA A 237 6.27 13.44 10.87
CA ALA A 237 5.62 14.33 9.92
C ALA A 237 4.10 14.40 10.15
N SER A 238 3.45 13.24 10.42
CA SER A 238 2.02 13.21 10.75
C SER A 238 1.69 13.99 12.03
N ALA A 239 2.57 13.99 13.03
CA ALA A 239 2.38 14.75 14.25
C ALA A 239 2.53 16.26 14.02
N LEU A 240 3.48 16.67 13.18
CA LEU A 240 3.66 18.09 12.79
C LEU A 240 2.45 18.59 11.99
N GLU A 241 2.05 17.87 10.95
CA GLU A 241 0.91 18.23 10.10
C GLU A 241 -0.40 18.35 10.90
N ARG A 242 -0.64 17.47 11.88
CA ARG A 242 -1.80 17.59 12.78
C ARG A 242 -1.78 18.84 13.67
N LYS A 243 -0.59 19.37 13.95
CA LYS A 243 -0.42 20.64 14.69
C LYS A 243 -0.45 21.87 13.78
N GLY A 244 -0.71 21.69 12.48
CA GLY A 244 -0.69 22.77 11.50
C GLY A 244 0.72 23.23 11.10
N VAL A 245 1.75 22.45 11.48
CA VAL A 245 3.14 22.72 11.10
C VAL A 245 3.47 21.90 9.87
N SER A 246 3.91 22.57 8.77
CA SER A 246 4.27 21.89 7.53
C SER A 246 5.52 21.02 7.73
N SER A 247 5.55 19.88 7.04
CA SER A 247 6.70 18.97 6.98
C SER A 247 7.12 18.78 5.53
N GLU A 248 8.39 18.50 5.28
CA GLU A 248 8.92 18.26 3.93
C GLU A 248 8.10 17.19 3.19
N ARG A 249 7.81 16.06 3.84
CA ARG A 249 6.95 15.00 3.25
C ARG A 249 5.50 15.43 3.04
N GLY A 250 4.98 16.28 3.91
CA GLY A 250 3.65 16.90 3.76
C GLY A 250 3.61 17.81 2.54
N ASP A 251 4.64 18.64 2.35
CA ASP A 251 4.78 19.51 1.17
C ASP A 251 4.91 18.72 -0.13
N GLU A 252 5.70 17.64 -0.13
CA GLU A 252 5.78 16.72 -1.27
C GLU A 252 4.41 16.12 -1.60
N ASN A 253 3.66 15.66 -0.60
CA ASN A 253 2.32 15.11 -0.82
C ASN A 253 1.32 16.16 -1.31
N ARG A 254 1.40 17.40 -0.83
CA ARG A 254 0.59 18.51 -1.37
C ARG A 254 0.88 18.75 -2.86
N LYS A 255 2.15 18.70 -3.27
CA LYS A 255 2.55 18.77 -4.69
C LYS A 255 1.97 17.60 -5.49
N ILE A 256 2.12 16.36 -4.99
CA ILE A 256 1.57 15.17 -5.63
C ILE A 256 0.04 15.27 -5.79
N ILE A 257 -0.67 15.71 -4.74
CA ILE A 257 -2.12 15.90 -4.79
C ILE A 257 -2.51 16.94 -5.85
N SER A 258 -1.78 18.05 -5.92
CA SER A 258 -2.00 19.09 -6.95
C SER A 258 -1.76 18.53 -8.35
N MET A 259 -0.68 17.78 -8.56
CA MET A 259 -0.38 17.13 -9.84
C MET A 259 -1.46 16.10 -10.22
N ASN A 260 -1.92 15.28 -9.29
CA ASN A 260 -2.98 14.30 -9.54
C ASN A 260 -4.31 14.98 -9.92
N LYS A 261 -4.66 16.10 -9.27
CA LYS A 261 -5.84 16.92 -9.66
C LYS A 261 -5.70 17.45 -11.09
N MET A 262 -4.50 17.91 -11.45
CA MET A 262 -4.23 18.40 -12.80
C MET A 262 -4.32 17.28 -13.83
N LEU A 263 -3.74 16.09 -13.56
CA LEU A 263 -3.82 14.91 -14.41
C LEU A 263 -5.29 14.48 -14.63
N ALA A 264 -6.09 14.39 -13.56
CA ALA A 264 -7.49 14.05 -13.66
C ALA A 264 -8.28 15.06 -14.49
N SER A 265 -7.99 16.36 -14.34
CA SER A 265 -8.61 17.42 -15.17
C SER A 265 -8.24 17.28 -16.65
N LEU A 266 -6.95 17.01 -16.94
CA LEU A 266 -6.47 16.79 -18.31
C LEU A 266 -7.12 15.57 -18.96
N GLN A 267 -7.24 14.46 -18.24
CA GLN A 267 -7.89 13.26 -18.75
C GLN A 267 -9.38 13.47 -19.03
N LYS A 268 -10.08 14.23 -18.17
CA LYS A 268 -11.46 14.62 -18.42
C LYS A 268 -11.57 15.43 -19.71
N THR A 269 -10.64 16.36 -19.91
CA THR A 269 -10.56 17.20 -21.13
C THR A 269 -10.31 16.35 -22.37
N VAL A 270 -9.33 15.43 -22.32
CA VAL A 270 -9.00 14.52 -23.44
C VAL A 270 -10.21 13.64 -23.81
N ARG A 271 -10.90 13.08 -22.80
CA ARG A 271 -12.13 12.28 -23.04
C ARG A 271 -13.24 13.13 -23.69
N GLY A 272 -13.42 14.38 -23.25
CA GLY A 272 -14.39 15.29 -23.83
C GLY A 272 -14.08 15.60 -25.29
N ILE A 273 -12.80 15.84 -25.62
CA ILE A 273 -12.35 16.04 -27.02
C ILE A 273 -12.59 14.78 -27.85
N GLY A 274 -12.27 13.60 -27.33
CA GLY A 274 -12.50 12.33 -28.02
C GLY A 274 -13.98 12.11 -28.36
N ALA A 275 -14.87 12.30 -27.39
CA ALA A 275 -16.30 12.17 -27.58
C ALA A 275 -16.83 13.16 -28.63
N TRP A 276 -16.38 14.42 -28.61
CA TRP A 276 -16.73 15.42 -29.60
C TRP A 276 -16.23 15.05 -31.00
N LEU A 277 -14.99 14.57 -31.15
CA LEU A 277 -14.45 14.08 -32.42
C LEU A 277 -15.27 12.92 -33.00
N ASP A 278 -15.70 11.98 -32.12
CA ASP A 278 -16.54 10.87 -32.54
C ASP A 278 -17.93 11.35 -33.05
N GLU A 279 -18.54 12.33 -32.41
CA GLU A 279 -19.78 12.92 -32.87
C GLU A 279 -19.60 13.67 -34.20
N LEU A 280 -18.49 14.41 -34.35
CA LEU A 280 -18.12 15.04 -35.62
C LEU A 280 -17.94 14.02 -36.74
N ARG A 281 -17.21 12.92 -36.50
CA ARG A 281 -17.04 11.85 -37.50
C ARG A 281 -18.37 11.26 -37.91
N LYS A 282 -19.29 11.03 -36.97
CA LYS A 282 -20.65 10.56 -37.26
C LYS A 282 -21.45 11.59 -38.14
N ALA A 283 -21.33 12.87 -37.80
CA ALA A 283 -22.00 13.93 -38.56
C ALA A 283 -21.45 14.02 -39.99
N VAL A 284 -20.12 13.95 -40.17
CA VAL A 284 -19.45 13.94 -41.48
C VAL A 284 -19.78 12.68 -42.30
N SER A 285 -19.83 11.50 -41.65
CA SER A 285 -20.20 10.25 -42.32
C SER A 285 -21.65 10.22 -42.82
N ARG A 286 -22.52 11.06 -42.27
CA ARG A 286 -23.93 11.24 -42.77
C ARG A 286 -24.03 12.18 -43.94
N GLN A 287 -23.01 13.03 -44.18
CA GLN A 287 -22.90 13.90 -45.37
C GLN A 287 -21.92 13.28 -46.36
N GLN A 288 -22.40 12.42 -47.25
CA GLN A 288 -21.62 11.92 -48.38
C GLN A 288 -21.43 13.07 -49.39
N ILE A 289 -20.13 13.26 -49.78
CA ILE A 289 -19.58 14.11 -50.85
C ILE A 289 -19.11 15.46 -50.35
N ILE A 290 -17.77 15.58 -50.17
CA ILE A 290 -17.08 16.86 -50.04
C ILE A 290 -16.96 17.44 -51.44
N GLU A 291 -17.90 18.27 -51.83
CA GLU A 291 -17.92 18.95 -53.16
C GLU A 291 -17.20 20.30 -53.14
N SER A 292 -16.89 20.84 -51.92
CA SER A 292 -16.32 22.17 -51.76
C SER A 292 -15.33 22.22 -50.59
N PRO A 293 -14.28 23.09 -50.61
CA PRO A 293 -13.44 23.37 -49.46
C PRO A 293 -14.20 23.81 -48.19
N ASP A 294 -15.41 24.36 -48.37
CA ASP A 294 -16.30 24.76 -47.27
C ASP A 294 -16.86 23.58 -46.49
N ASP A 295 -16.91 22.39 -47.08
CA ASP A 295 -17.42 21.17 -46.47
C ASP A 295 -16.32 20.41 -45.67
N TYR A 296 -15.11 20.95 -45.65
CA TYR A 296 -14.00 20.31 -44.94
C TYR A 296 -14.27 20.23 -43.44
N PRO A 297 -14.14 19.04 -42.81
CA PRO A 297 -14.45 18.87 -41.40
C PRO A 297 -13.50 19.66 -40.49
N LEU A 298 -14.02 20.44 -39.58
CA LEU A 298 -13.23 21.17 -38.58
C LEU A 298 -12.43 20.24 -37.66
N SER A 299 -12.85 18.99 -37.46
CA SER A 299 -12.08 17.98 -36.76
C SER A 299 -10.71 17.72 -37.37
N ASP A 300 -10.64 17.64 -38.70
CA ASP A 300 -9.38 17.34 -39.41
C ASP A 300 -8.46 18.55 -39.40
N VAL A 301 -9.04 19.76 -39.51
CA VAL A 301 -8.28 21.01 -39.35
C VAL A 301 -7.69 21.15 -37.98
N ILE A 302 -8.44 20.84 -36.90
CA ILE A 302 -7.95 20.88 -35.53
C ILE A 302 -6.89 19.82 -35.31
N THR A 303 -7.09 18.60 -35.80
CA THR A 303 -6.12 17.52 -35.70
C THR A 303 -4.80 17.87 -36.36
N ALA A 304 -4.86 18.36 -37.62
CA ALA A 304 -3.69 18.80 -38.35
C ALA A 304 -2.96 19.97 -37.65
N TYR A 305 -3.71 20.91 -37.07
CA TYR A 305 -3.15 22.01 -36.29
C TYR A 305 -2.41 21.52 -35.03
N LEU A 306 -3.01 20.60 -34.28
CA LEU A 306 -2.38 20.02 -33.07
C LEU A 306 -1.11 19.21 -33.41
N ASP A 307 -1.14 18.44 -34.50
CA ASP A 307 0.01 17.69 -34.98
C ASP A 307 1.14 18.63 -35.46
N MET A 308 0.81 19.69 -36.17
CA MET A 308 1.79 20.73 -36.56
C MET A 308 2.46 21.36 -35.33
N ARG A 309 1.67 21.68 -34.30
CA ARG A 309 2.17 22.24 -33.05
C ARG A 309 3.03 21.24 -32.27
N LYS A 310 2.70 19.96 -32.27
CA LYS A 310 3.50 18.89 -31.67
C LYS A 310 4.84 18.74 -32.39
N ASN A 311 4.83 18.63 -33.70
CA ASN A 311 6.02 18.47 -34.53
C ASN A 311 6.97 19.70 -34.42
N GLY A 312 6.44 20.90 -34.31
CA GLY A 312 7.23 22.13 -34.10
C GLY A 312 7.98 22.18 -32.77
N ARG A 313 7.70 21.22 -31.84
CA ARG A 313 8.35 21.14 -30.53
C ARG A 313 9.30 19.96 -30.37
N GLU A 314 9.54 19.17 -31.38
CA GLU A 314 10.44 18.00 -31.32
C GLU A 314 11.86 18.34 -30.85
N THR A 315 12.35 19.56 -31.11
CA THR A 315 13.66 20.05 -30.67
C THR A 315 13.68 20.59 -29.23
N TRP A 316 12.53 20.69 -28.57
CA TRP A 316 12.46 21.24 -27.23
C TRP A 316 12.84 20.18 -26.17
N ASN A 317 13.33 20.65 -25.01
CA ASN A 317 13.54 19.73 -23.90
C ASN A 317 12.20 19.13 -23.40
N ARG A 318 12.26 17.96 -22.78
CA ARG A 318 11.07 17.20 -22.34
C ARG A 318 10.09 18.02 -21.51
N TYR A 319 10.56 18.83 -20.56
CA TYR A 319 9.72 19.66 -19.72
C TYR A 319 8.95 20.73 -20.53
N ALA A 320 9.63 21.38 -21.48
CA ALA A 320 9.01 22.36 -22.36
C ALA A 320 7.98 21.73 -23.33
N GLN A 321 8.29 20.51 -23.83
CA GLN A 321 7.34 19.74 -24.65
C GLN A 321 6.08 19.41 -23.86
N GLU A 322 6.20 18.90 -22.64
CA GLU A 322 5.06 18.55 -21.77
C GLU A 322 4.22 19.79 -21.42
N LYS A 323 4.86 20.90 -21.07
CA LYS A 323 4.18 22.17 -20.76
C LYS A 323 3.45 22.72 -21.99
N GLY A 324 4.07 22.67 -23.16
CA GLY A 324 3.47 23.09 -24.42
C GLY A 324 2.27 22.21 -24.81
N ALA A 325 2.37 20.89 -24.64
CA ALA A 325 1.27 19.98 -24.89
C ALA A 325 0.05 20.28 -24.01
N VAL A 326 0.27 20.58 -22.71
CA VAL A 326 -0.81 20.98 -21.79
C VAL A 326 -1.48 22.29 -22.23
N HIS A 327 -0.70 23.24 -22.72
CA HIS A 327 -1.24 24.51 -23.22
C HIS A 327 -2.11 24.29 -24.47
N ASP A 328 -1.64 23.50 -25.44
CA ASP A 328 -2.39 23.22 -26.66
C ASP A 328 -3.69 22.44 -26.37
N LEU A 329 -3.66 21.49 -25.43
CA LEU A 329 -4.86 20.79 -25.01
C LEU A 329 -5.90 21.74 -24.40
N LYS A 330 -5.48 22.74 -23.62
CA LYS A 330 -6.38 23.75 -23.06
C LYS A 330 -7.00 24.65 -24.11
N ASP A 331 -6.18 25.10 -25.07
CA ASP A 331 -6.66 25.96 -26.16
C ASP A 331 -7.54 25.18 -27.15
N GLY A 332 -7.15 23.94 -27.46
CA GLY A 332 -7.98 23.04 -28.25
C GLY A 332 -9.33 22.76 -27.61
N PHE A 333 -9.37 22.56 -26.27
CA PHE A 333 -10.62 22.35 -25.56
C PHE A 333 -11.55 23.59 -25.61
N LYS A 334 -10.99 24.78 -25.45
CA LYS A 334 -11.76 26.02 -25.56
C LYS A 334 -12.38 26.17 -26.97
N ALA A 335 -11.56 25.90 -28.00
CA ALA A 335 -12.00 25.92 -29.38
C ALA A 335 -13.13 24.90 -29.63
N VAL A 336 -12.91 23.63 -29.22
CA VAL A 336 -13.89 22.56 -29.34
C VAL A 336 -15.19 22.88 -28.59
N SER A 337 -15.10 23.41 -27.38
CA SER A 337 -16.29 23.80 -26.60
C SER A 337 -17.06 24.93 -27.29
N CYS A 338 -16.37 25.88 -27.86
CA CYS A 338 -17.00 26.96 -28.64
C CYS A 338 -17.72 26.42 -29.87
N LEU A 339 -17.04 25.57 -30.65
CA LEU A 339 -17.61 24.98 -31.85
C LEU A 339 -18.84 24.10 -31.54
N SER A 340 -18.73 23.29 -30.49
CA SER A 340 -19.82 22.43 -30.03
C SER A 340 -21.06 23.23 -29.55
N ASN A 341 -20.83 24.32 -28.80
CA ASN A 341 -21.91 25.16 -28.30
C ASN A 341 -22.66 25.90 -29.41
N HIS A 342 -22.03 26.08 -30.57
CA HIS A 342 -22.61 26.76 -31.72
C HIS A 342 -22.94 25.79 -32.87
N GLU A 343 -22.83 24.47 -32.66
CA GLU A 343 -23.11 23.41 -33.64
C GLU A 343 -22.35 23.58 -34.96
N LEU A 344 -21.10 24.05 -34.90
CA LEU A 344 -20.23 24.29 -36.05
C LEU A 344 -19.36 23.07 -36.33
N TYR A 345 -19.52 22.44 -37.49
CA TYR A 345 -18.85 21.17 -37.84
C TYR A 345 -17.95 21.27 -39.07
N THR A 346 -18.21 22.28 -39.97
CA THR A 346 -17.43 22.47 -41.20
C THR A 346 -16.79 23.85 -41.27
N VAL A 347 -15.77 23.98 -42.13
CA VAL A 347 -15.06 25.25 -42.38
C VAL A 347 -16.02 26.31 -42.87
N GLY A 348 -16.95 25.98 -43.78
CA GLY A 348 -17.96 26.90 -44.29
C GLY A 348 -18.96 27.37 -43.24
N GLN A 349 -19.39 26.50 -42.32
CA GLN A 349 -20.22 26.89 -41.15
C GLN A 349 -19.49 27.87 -40.25
N LEU A 350 -18.23 27.60 -39.92
CA LEU A 350 -17.42 28.50 -39.12
C LEU A 350 -17.20 29.86 -39.82
N GLY A 351 -16.95 29.83 -41.14
CA GLY A 351 -16.79 31.06 -41.94
C GLY A 351 -18.05 31.96 -41.90
N ARG A 352 -19.22 31.38 -42.09
CA ARG A 352 -20.52 32.08 -41.97
C ARG A 352 -20.73 32.64 -40.56
N TYR A 353 -20.52 31.84 -39.54
CA TYR A 353 -20.66 32.28 -38.15
C TYR A 353 -19.76 33.48 -37.82
N ILE A 354 -18.51 33.46 -38.27
CA ILE A 354 -17.57 34.58 -38.08
C ILE A 354 -18.01 35.82 -38.83
N ALA A 355 -18.60 35.66 -40.02
CA ALA A 355 -19.09 36.77 -40.79
C ALA A 355 -20.35 37.44 -40.19
N GLU A 356 -21.23 36.64 -39.55
CA GLU A 356 -22.44 37.10 -38.88
C GLU A 356 -22.21 37.71 -37.50
N THR A 357 -21.08 37.41 -36.87
CA THR A 357 -20.74 37.89 -35.50
C THR A 357 -19.79 39.08 -35.51
N LYS A 358 -19.30 39.54 -36.66
CA LYS A 358 -18.58 40.81 -36.84
C LYS A 358 -19.51 41.96 -37.11
#